data_0396b6a14a43d015205427d70e7444e3
#
_entry.id   0396b6a14a43d015205427d70e7444e3
#
_cell.length_a   1.000
_cell.length_b   1.000
_cell.length_c   1.000
_cell.angle_alpha   90.00
_cell.angle_beta   90.00
_cell.angle_gamma   90.00
#
_symmetry.space_group_name_H-M   'P 1'
#
loop_
_entity.id
_entity.type
_entity.pdbx_description
1 polymer ?
#
loop_
_entity_poly.entity_id
_entity_poly.type
_entity_poly.pdbx_seq_one_letter_code
_entity_poly.pdbx_strand_id
1 'polypeptide(L)'
;MCPQCGTGLNNSQPKHPHCIWVNACWVDTDPQTESILLEILEDVFAKVFSAFRSINIFLTSELPDSQQWGDRFTHIGLIVDREPVDYLGVASFRQGGVTDRAIVRLDQILNTSERANLSSSQLSNLIANTIAHEVAHTLGLDHSELPADVMNDRLDHRIHSLMPPSFHAEQINQMNYAIHQH
;
A
#
# COMPACT_ATOMS: atom_id res chain seq x y z
N MET A 1 -28.25 37.91 -27.73
CA MET A 1 -27.55 38.14 -26.46
C MET A 1 -28.43 37.58 -25.35
N CYS A 2 -28.03 36.46 -24.74
CA CYS A 2 -28.75 35.82 -23.60
C CYS A 2 -27.95 36.15 -22.33
N PRO A 3 -28.52 36.85 -21.36
CA PRO A 3 -27.80 37.29 -20.16
C PRO A 3 -28.04 36.37 -18.96
N GLN A 4 -27.94 35.05 -19.12
CA GLN A 4 -28.10 34.08 -18.02
C GLN A 4 -27.24 32.83 -18.18
N CYS A 5 -25.93 32.97 -18.32
CA CYS A 5 -25.00 31.87 -18.16
C CYS A 5 -23.81 32.29 -17.28
N GLY A 6 -24.13 32.84 -16.12
CA GLY A 6 -23.19 33.08 -15.05
C GLY A 6 -23.29 32.03 -13.94
N THR A 7 -23.41 30.76 -14.29
CA THR A 7 -23.16 29.67 -13.35
C THR A 7 -21.73 29.22 -13.55
N GLY A 8 -20.87 29.61 -12.62
CA GLY A 8 -19.55 29.02 -12.48
C GLY A 8 -19.69 27.53 -12.44
N LEU A 9 -19.36 26.88 -13.56
CA LEU A 9 -19.09 25.48 -13.59
C LEU A 9 -17.92 25.23 -12.65
N ASN A 10 -18.24 24.72 -11.47
CA ASN A 10 -17.27 23.97 -10.69
C ASN A 10 -16.78 22.86 -11.61
N ASN A 11 -15.66 23.09 -12.26
CA ASN A 11 -14.93 22.13 -13.06
C ASN A 11 -14.23 21.15 -12.12
N SER A 12 -14.99 20.45 -11.27
CA SER A 12 -14.56 19.22 -10.66
C SER A 12 -14.77 18.10 -11.68
N GLN A 13 -13.97 18.10 -12.76
CA GLN A 13 -13.74 16.85 -13.44
C GLN A 13 -13.29 15.85 -12.37
N PRO A 14 -13.83 14.62 -12.36
CA PRO A 14 -13.30 13.60 -11.48
C PRO A 14 -11.80 13.50 -11.81
N LYS A 15 -10.96 13.93 -10.89
CA LYS A 15 -9.51 13.78 -11.05
C LYS A 15 -9.26 12.30 -11.29
N HIS A 16 -8.44 12.00 -12.28
CA HIS A 16 -8.03 10.63 -12.56
C HIS A 16 -7.50 9.99 -11.27
N PRO A 17 -7.82 8.72 -11.01
CA PRO A 17 -7.29 8.03 -9.84
C PRO A 17 -5.76 8.08 -9.86
N HIS A 18 -5.13 8.16 -8.70
CA HIS A 18 -3.68 8.02 -8.60
C HIS A 18 -3.30 6.54 -8.81
N CYS A 19 -2.29 6.27 -9.63
CA CYS A 19 -1.84 4.90 -9.88
C CYS A 19 -0.86 4.45 -8.81
N ILE A 20 -1.06 3.26 -8.26
CA ILE A 20 -0.13 2.58 -7.37
C ILE A 20 0.22 1.23 -7.97
N TRP A 21 1.48 1.06 -8.29
CA TRP A 21 2.04 -0.18 -8.82
C TRP A 21 2.75 -0.95 -7.72
N VAL A 22 2.19 -2.11 -7.35
CA VAL A 22 2.83 -3.03 -6.40
C VAL A 22 3.59 -4.09 -7.19
N ASN A 23 4.90 -3.93 -7.24
CA ASN A 23 5.79 -4.80 -7.99
C ASN A 23 6.39 -5.89 -7.11
N ALA A 24 6.05 -7.12 -7.40
CA ALA A 24 6.64 -8.30 -6.78
C ALA A 24 7.89 -8.72 -7.57
N CYS A 25 9.03 -8.16 -7.19
CA CYS A 25 10.31 -8.44 -7.82
C CYS A 25 11.26 -9.11 -6.82
N TRP A 26 11.23 -10.44 -6.76
CA TRP A 26 12.21 -11.22 -6.00
C TRP A 26 13.27 -11.78 -6.94
N VAL A 27 14.36 -11.07 -7.02
CA VAL A 27 15.58 -11.53 -7.70
C VAL A 27 16.37 -12.37 -6.70
N ASP A 28 16.86 -13.53 -7.13
CA ASP A 28 17.66 -14.46 -6.32
C ASP A 28 16.98 -15.11 -5.09
N THR A 29 15.67 -15.27 -5.14
CA THR A 29 14.92 -16.02 -4.12
C THR A 29 15.12 -17.51 -4.30
N ASP A 30 15.28 -18.26 -3.21
CA ASP A 30 15.29 -19.72 -3.28
C ASP A 30 13.90 -20.28 -3.69
N PRO A 31 13.84 -21.42 -4.38
CA PRO A 31 12.60 -21.95 -4.93
C PRO A 31 11.51 -22.24 -3.87
N GLN A 32 11.89 -22.54 -2.63
CA GLN A 32 10.94 -22.80 -1.56
C GLN A 32 10.25 -21.51 -1.11
N THR A 33 11.02 -20.45 -0.89
CA THR A 33 10.52 -19.11 -0.57
C THR A 33 9.63 -18.58 -1.68
N GLU A 34 10.05 -18.69 -2.93
CA GLU A 34 9.26 -18.31 -4.10
C GLU A 34 7.91 -19.04 -4.14
N SER A 35 7.90 -20.37 -3.93
CA SER A 35 6.66 -21.17 -3.91
C SER A 35 5.69 -20.71 -2.82
N ILE A 36 6.17 -20.44 -1.62
CA ILE A 36 5.34 -19.92 -0.51
C ILE A 36 4.74 -18.57 -0.88
N LEU A 37 5.54 -17.65 -1.42
CA LEU A 37 5.08 -16.31 -1.79
C LEU A 37 4.03 -16.38 -2.90
N LEU A 38 4.26 -17.18 -3.95
CA LEU A 38 3.30 -17.33 -5.05
C LEU A 38 1.96 -17.91 -4.58
N GLU A 39 1.96 -18.83 -3.61
CA GLU A 39 0.73 -19.41 -3.06
C GLU A 39 -0.14 -18.39 -2.34
N ILE A 40 0.45 -17.41 -1.64
CA ILE A 40 -0.29 -16.47 -0.79
C ILE A 40 -0.54 -15.11 -1.43
N LEU A 41 0.16 -14.74 -2.49
CA LEU A 41 0.12 -13.40 -3.07
C LEU A 41 -1.25 -12.98 -3.58
N GLU A 42 -2.02 -13.90 -4.18
CA GLU A 42 -3.38 -13.59 -4.62
C GLU A 42 -4.26 -13.15 -3.45
N ASP A 43 -4.18 -13.86 -2.32
CA ASP A 43 -4.90 -13.50 -1.10
C ASP A 43 -4.39 -12.17 -0.49
N VAL A 44 -3.07 -11.95 -0.51
CA VAL A 44 -2.47 -10.68 -0.09
C VAL A 44 -3.02 -9.51 -0.91
N PHE A 45 -2.98 -9.59 -2.24
CA PHE A 45 -3.48 -8.53 -3.11
C PHE A 45 -4.98 -8.31 -2.94
N ALA A 46 -5.78 -9.37 -2.80
CA ALA A 46 -7.21 -9.24 -2.54
C ALA A 46 -7.50 -8.43 -1.26
N LYS A 47 -6.73 -8.67 -0.19
CA LYS A 47 -6.84 -7.93 1.08
C LYS A 47 -6.42 -6.47 0.93
N VAL A 48 -5.29 -6.21 0.26
CA VAL A 48 -4.81 -4.84 0.00
C VAL A 48 -5.85 -4.08 -0.85
N PHE A 49 -6.34 -4.66 -1.96
CA PHE A 49 -7.36 -4.02 -2.79
C PHE A 49 -8.65 -3.72 -2.01
N SER A 50 -9.05 -4.65 -1.13
CA SER A 50 -10.21 -4.44 -0.27
C SER A 50 -10.03 -3.26 0.69
N ALA A 51 -8.83 -3.09 1.26
CA ALA A 51 -8.54 -1.99 2.18
C ALA A 51 -8.64 -0.61 1.48
N PHE A 52 -8.21 -0.52 0.23
CA PHE A 52 -8.19 0.73 -0.54
C PHE A 52 -9.44 0.98 -1.40
N ARG A 53 -10.47 0.15 -1.33
CA ARG A 53 -11.67 0.25 -2.19
C ARG A 53 -12.41 1.59 -2.14
N SER A 54 -12.26 2.36 -1.05
CA SER A 54 -12.91 3.67 -0.84
C SER A 54 -11.99 4.85 -1.13
N ILE A 55 -10.79 4.59 -1.65
CA ILE A 55 -9.76 5.58 -1.95
C ILE A 55 -9.65 5.71 -3.46
N ASN A 56 -9.53 6.94 -3.96
CA ASN A 56 -9.47 7.23 -5.39
C ASN A 56 -8.10 6.88 -5.99
N ILE A 57 -7.77 5.58 -5.98
CA ILE A 57 -6.54 5.04 -6.59
C ILE A 57 -6.87 3.94 -7.59
N PHE A 58 -5.94 3.73 -8.53
CA PHE A 58 -5.85 2.54 -9.36
C PHE A 58 -4.67 1.70 -8.86
N LEU A 59 -4.98 0.62 -8.18
CA LEU A 59 -3.98 -0.30 -7.64
C LEU A 59 -3.76 -1.46 -8.62
N THR A 60 -2.51 -1.72 -8.99
CA THR A 60 -2.14 -2.76 -9.97
C THR A 60 -0.86 -3.48 -9.57
N SER A 61 -0.76 -4.75 -9.94
CA SER A 61 0.49 -5.54 -9.91
C SER A 61 1.21 -5.55 -11.27
N GLU A 62 0.55 -5.07 -12.32
CA GLU A 62 1.14 -4.96 -13.66
C GLU A 62 1.81 -3.59 -13.85
N LEU A 63 2.88 -3.57 -14.66
CA LEU A 63 3.58 -2.33 -14.97
C LEU A 63 2.62 -1.32 -15.60
N PRO A 64 2.47 -0.11 -15.03
CA PRO A 64 1.58 0.90 -15.57
C PRO A 64 1.98 1.33 -16.98
N ASP A 65 0.97 1.49 -17.85
CA ASP A 65 1.18 2.01 -19.20
C ASP A 65 1.65 3.48 -19.11
N SER A 66 2.84 3.75 -19.66
CA SER A 66 3.43 5.08 -19.69
C SER A 66 2.63 6.08 -20.53
N GLN A 67 1.84 5.63 -21.50
CA GLN A 67 0.95 6.52 -22.27
C GLN A 67 -0.23 7.01 -21.43
N GLN A 68 -0.74 6.16 -20.54
CA GLN A 68 -1.86 6.47 -19.66
C GLN A 68 -1.42 7.23 -18.40
N TRP A 69 -0.35 6.79 -17.77
CA TRP A 69 0.06 7.25 -16.45
C TRP A 69 1.27 8.20 -16.47
N GLY A 70 2.10 8.16 -17.54
CA GLY A 70 3.36 8.89 -17.60
C GLY A 70 4.29 8.42 -16.48
N ASP A 71 4.91 9.38 -15.79
CA ASP A 71 5.75 9.14 -14.60
C ASP A 71 4.95 9.35 -13.28
N ARG A 72 3.61 9.49 -13.37
CA ARG A 72 2.74 9.80 -12.23
C ARG A 72 2.15 8.56 -11.62
N PHE A 73 2.99 7.69 -11.10
CA PHE A 73 2.56 6.56 -10.30
C PHE A 73 3.51 6.35 -9.11
N THR A 74 2.97 5.77 -8.05
CA THR A 74 3.75 5.32 -6.91
C THR A 74 4.18 3.88 -7.14
N HIS A 75 5.45 3.59 -6.93
CA HIS A 75 6.03 2.25 -7.03
C HIS A 75 6.26 1.66 -5.64
N ILE A 76 5.62 0.54 -5.36
CA ILE A 76 5.81 -0.27 -4.15
C ILE A 76 6.58 -1.53 -4.53
N GLY A 77 7.84 -1.60 -4.15
CA GLY A 77 8.68 -2.79 -4.38
C GLY A 77 8.51 -3.82 -3.27
N LEU A 78 8.03 -5.02 -3.62
CA LEU A 78 8.10 -6.17 -2.71
C LEU A 78 9.42 -6.89 -2.97
N ILE A 79 10.34 -6.84 -2.03
CA ILE A 79 11.69 -7.37 -2.22
C ILE A 79 12.06 -8.45 -1.21
N VAL A 80 12.90 -9.37 -1.65
CA VAL A 80 13.63 -10.31 -0.81
C VAL A 80 15.10 -9.93 -0.91
N ASP A 81 15.70 -9.58 0.22
CA ASP A 81 17.09 -9.16 0.30
C ASP A 81 17.77 -9.91 1.45
N ARG A 82 19.06 -10.18 1.34
CA ARG A 82 19.83 -10.91 2.35
C ARG A 82 20.45 -9.99 3.39
N GLU A 83 20.43 -8.68 3.18
CA GLU A 83 20.96 -7.73 4.15
C GLU A 83 20.01 -7.62 5.36
N PRO A 84 20.50 -7.85 6.58
CA PRO A 84 19.66 -7.73 7.77
C PRO A 84 19.29 -6.27 8.02
N VAL A 85 18.00 -6.03 8.22
CA VAL A 85 17.43 -4.74 8.61
C VAL A 85 16.43 -4.95 9.74
N ASP A 86 16.06 -3.90 10.44
CA ASP A 86 15.13 -3.93 11.58
C ASP A 86 13.74 -3.38 11.28
N TYR A 87 13.43 -3.21 9.97
CA TYR A 87 12.13 -2.75 9.50
C TYR A 87 11.48 -3.75 8.53
N LEU A 88 10.15 -3.77 8.47
CA LEU A 88 9.37 -4.59 7.53
C LEU A 88 9.09 -3.84 6.22
N GLY A 89 9.07 -2.52 6.25
CA GLY A 89 8.89 -1.67 5.10
C GLY A 89 9.43 -0.27 5.34
N VAL A 90 9.54 0.50 4.28
CA VAL A 90 9.91 1.92 4.32
C VAL A 90 9.32 2.65 3.12
N ALA A 91 8.71 3.80 3.36
CA ALA A 91 8.14 4.66 2.32
C ALA A 91 8.81 6.03 2.28
N SER A 92 8.85 6.63 1.09
CA SER A 92 8.97 8.07 0.98
C SER A 92 7.71 8.70 1.56
N PHE A 93 7.87 9.66 2.46
CA PHE A 93 6.76 10.28 3.16
C PHE A 93 6.74 11.80 3.00
N ARG A 94 5.54 12.35 2.79
CA ARG A 94 5.26 13.78 2.84
C ARG A 94 3.87 13.97 3.43
N GLN A 95 3.79 14.56 4.60
CA GLN A 95 2.52 14.78 5.30
C GLN A 95 1.48 15.47 4.40
N GLY A 96 0.32 14.83 4.23
CA GLY A 96 -0.77 15.34 3.40
C GLY A 96 -0.47 15.45 1.90
N GLY A 97 0.59 14.78 1.41
CA GLY A 97 0.97 14.78 0.00
C GLY A 97 1.36 13.39 -0.52
N VAL A 98 1.22 13.21 -1.83
CA VAL A 98 1.59 11.96 -2.50
C VAL A 98 3.10 11.91 -2.76
N THR A 99 3.70 10.72 -2.61
CA THR A 99 5.10 10.41 -2.93
C THR A 99 5.21 9.22 -3.88
N ASP A 100 6.41 8.94 -4.38
CA ASP A 100 6.61 8.12 -5.57
C ASP A 100 7.02 6.66 -5.29
N ARG A 101 7.44 6.32 -4.05
CA ARG A 101 7.96 4.98 -3.79
C ARG A 101 7.86 4.50 -2.34
N ALA A 102 7.76 3.16 -2.21
CA ALA A 102 8.02 2.45 -0.97
C ALA A 102 8.61 1.06 -1.25
N ILE A 103 9.15 0.44 -0.21
CA ILE A 103 9.70 -0.91 -0.25
C ILE A 103 9.12 -1.71 0.91
N VAL A 104 8.74 -2.96 0.65
CA VAL A 104 8.34 -3.97 1.65
C VAL A 104 9.33 -5.12 1.63
N ARG A 105 9.87 -5.45 2.79
CA ARG A 105 10.90 -6.49 3.02
C ARG A 105 10.24 -7.83 3.33
N LEU A 106 9.95 -8.59 2.28
CA LEU A 106 9.32 -9.92 2.42
C LEU A 106 10.19 -10.89 3.21
N ASP A 107 11.51 -10.84 3.06
CA ASP A 107 12.46 -11.64 3.84
C ASP A 107 12.32 -11.40 5.37
N GLN A 108 12.15 -10.17 5.80
CA GLN A 108 11.97 -9.83 7.21
C GLN A 108 10.61 -10.30 7.73
N ILE A 109 9.56 -10.20 6.90
CA ILE A 109 8.23 -10.69 7.24
C ILE A 109 8.22 -12.21 7.33
N LEU A 110 8.87 -12.92 6.40
CA LEU A 110 9.00 -14.38 6.43
C LEU A 110 9.77 -14.85 7.67
N ASN A 111 10.91 -14.24 7.97
CA ASN A 111 11.68 -14.52 9.20
C ASN A 111 10.84 -14.31 10.48
N THR A 112 10.02 -13.26 10.51
CA THR A 112 9.10 -12.99 11.62
C THR A 112 8.02 -14.06 11.71
N SER A 113 7.46 -14.44 10.56
CA SER A 113 6.45 -15.50 10.46
C SER A 113 6.95 -16.84 10.96
N GLU A 114 8.15 -17.24 10.56
CA GLU A 114 8.78 -18.50 11.01
C GLU A 114 9.00 -18.50 12.53
N ARG A 115 9.59 -17.42 13.09
CA ARG A 115 9.83 -17.29 14.53
C ARG A 115 8.55 -17.29 15.36
N ALA A 116 7.47 -16.70 14.83
CA ALA A 116 6.18 -16.64 15.49
C ALA A 116 5.27 -17.83 15.17
N ASN A 117 5.69 -18.74 14.29
CA ASN A 117 4.91 -19.88 13.81
C ASN A 117 3.53 -19.48 13.27
N LEU A 118 3.51 -18.48 12.39
CA LEU A 118 2.27 -17.97 11.77
C LEU A 118 1.75 -18.96 10.72
N SER A 119 0.44 -19.12 10.66
CA SER A 119 -0.22 -19.84 9.56
C SER A 119 -0.13 -19.04 8.25
N SER A 120 -0.36 -19.68 7.09
CA SER A 120 -0.38 -19.00 5.78
C SER A 120 -1.35 -17.81 5.75
N SER A 121 -2.53 -17.94 6.37
CA SER A 121 -3.50 -16.84 6.47
C SER A 121 -3.00 -15.68 7.33
N GLN A 122 -2.29 -15.97 8.43
CA GLN A 122 -1.68 -14.95 9.28
C GLN A 122 -0.50 -14.26 8.59
N LEU A 123 0.32 -15.02 7.87
CA LEU A 123 1.40 -14.47 7.06
C LEU A 123 0.85 -13.55 5.96
N SER A 124 -0.19 -14.00 5.25
CA SER A 124 -0.87 -13.17 4.24
C SER A 124 -1.45 -11.87 4.83
N ASN A 125 -2.04 -11.93 6.03
CA ASN A 125 -2.50 -10.72 6.72
C ASN A 125 -1.33 -9.78 7.06
N LEU A 126 -0.22 -10.31 7.58
CA LEU A 126 0.93 -9.49 7.95
C LEU A 126 1.55 -8.79 6.74
N ILE A 127 1.72 -9.52 5.62
CA ILE A 127 2.20 -8.93 4.36
C ILE A 127 1.22 -7.85 3.87
N ALA A 128 -0.08 -8.14 3.86
CA ALA A 128 -1.09 -7.18 3.41
C ALA A 128 -1.13 -5.91 4.28
N ASN A 129 -1.01 -6.05 5.61
CA ASN A 129 -0.92 -4.91 6.53
C ASN A 129 0.35 -4.08 6.27
N THR A 130 1.49 -4.73 6.05
CA THR A 130 2.74 -4.00 5.74
C THR A 130 2.64 -3.25 4.42
N ILE A 131 2.11 -3.88 3.35
CA ILE A 131 1.89 -3.20 2.07
C ILE A 131 0.94 -2.01 2.25
N ALA A 132 -0.18 -2.22 2.95
CA ALA A 132 -1.17 -1.16 3.17
C ALA A 132 -0.59 0.01 3.97
N HIS A 133 0.24 -0.25 4.98
CA HIS A 133 0.96 0.74 5.76
C HIS A 133 1.87 1.61 4.87
N GLU A 134 2.73 0.97 4.08
CA GLU A 134 3.67 1.69 3.20
C GLU A 134 2.95 2.46 2.08
N VAL A 135 1.90 1.88 1.49
CA VAL A 135 1.05 2.60 0.52
C VAL A 135 0.41 3.83 1.17
N ALA A 136 -0.12 3.70 2.38
CA ALA A 136 -0.76 4.81 3.08
C ALA A 136 0.21 5.95 3.40
N HIS A 137 1.47 5.64 3.74
CA HIS A 137 2.52 6.64 3.86
C HIS A 137 2.77 7.38 2.55
N THR A 138 2.82 6.68 1.41
CA THR A 138 2.97 7.33 0.10
C THR A 138 1.78 8.22 -0.26
N LEU A 139 0.63 8.01 0.38
CA LEU A 139 -0.59 8.82 0.26
C LEU A 139 -0.73 9.86 1.39
N GLY A 140 0.35 10.11 2.13
CA GLY A 140 0.45 11.21 3.10
C GLY A 140 -0.11 10.94 4.49
N LEU A 141 -0.40 9.69 4.86
CA LEU A 141 -0.74 9.33 6.23
C LEU A 141 0.50 9.21 7.11
N ASP A 142 0.44 9.77 8.28
CA ASP A 142 1.43 9.63 9.35
C ASP A 142 1.11 8.42 10.23
N HIS A 143 2.04 8.06 11.12
CA HIS A 143 1.84 7.00 12.09
C HIS A 143 0.69 7.26 13.05
N SER A 144 0.11 6.19 13.56
CA SER A 144 -0.93 6.17 14.60
C SER A 144 -0.38 5.56 15.89
N GLU A 145 -0.78 6.11 17.03
CA GLU A 145 -0.45 5.55 18.36
C GLU A 145 -1.34 4.34 18.73
N LEU A 146 -2.40 4.06 17.95
CA LEU A 146 -3.33 2.96 18.24
C LEU A 146 -2.71 1.61 17.86
N PRO A 147 -2.54 0.65 18.81
CA PRO A 147 -1.80 -0.59 18.53
C PRO A 147 -2.37 -1.49 17.44
N ALA A 148 -3.68 -1.45 17.21
CA ALA A 148 -4.36 -2.27 16.19
C ALA A 148 -4.59 -1.52 14.87
N ASP A 149 -4.16 -0.27 14.77
CA ASP A 149 -4.27 0.52 13.55
C ASP A 149 -3.21 0.07 12.54
N VAL A 150 -3.59 -0.05 11.27
CA VAL A 150 -2.65 -0.36 10.20
C VAL A 150 -1.48 0.63 10.13
N MET A 151 -1.69 1.88 10.54
CA MET A 151 -0.66 2.92 10.61
C MET A 151 0.14 2.93 11.92
N ASN A 152 0.01 1.91 12.77
CA ASN A 152 0.87 1.82 13.96
C ASN A 152 2.34 1.65 13.55
N ASP A 153 3.24 2.44 14.18
CA ASP A 153 4.67 2.49 13.84
C ASP A 153 5.41 1.15 13.98
N ARG A 154 4.88 0.22 14.76
CA ARG A 154 5.54 -1.05 15.08
C ARG A 154 5.00 -2.26 14.34
N LEU A 155 3.92 -2.18 13.58
CA LEU A 155 3.30 -3.33 12.88
C LEU A 155 3.51 -4.67 13.62
N ASP A 156 3.06 -4.74 14.89
CA ASP A 156 3.25 -5.92 15.75
C ASP A 156 2.59 -7.15 15.10
N HIS A 157 3.38 -8.17 14.74
CA HIS A 157 2.90 -9.39 14.11
C HIS A 157 1.81 -10.12 14.94
N ARG A 158 1.80 -9.96 16.28
CA ARG A 158 0.77 -10.55 17.16
C ARG A 158 -0.60 -9.92 16.98
N ILE A 159 -0.68 -8.73 16.41
CA ILE A 159 -1.91 -7.99 16.16
C ILE A 159 -2.21 -8.01 14.66
N HIS A 160 -1.26 -7.55 13.84
CA HIS A 160 -1.47 -7.32 12.41
C HIS A 160 -1.49 -8.59 11.57
N SER A 161 -1.12 -9.77 12.13
CA SER A 161 -1.36 -11.06 11.48
C SER A 161 -2.78 -11.60 11.69
N LEU A 162 -3.54 -11.07 12.65
CA LEU A 162 -4.85 -11.64 12.99
C LEU A 162 -5.97 -11.19 12.06
N MET A 163 -5.85 -10.00 11.47
CA MET A 163 -6.90 -9.41 10.63
C MET A 163 -6.29 -8.74 9.39
N PRO A 164 -7.04 -8.71 8.26
CA PRO A 164 -6.60 -7.95 7.09
C PRO A 164 -6.58 -6.45 7.38
N PRO A 165 -5.80 -5.65 6.59
CA PRO A 165 -5.73 -4.21 6.76
C PRO A 165 -7.08 -3.53 6.57
N SER A 166 -7.32 -2.48 7.36
CA SER A 166 -8.49 -1.61 7.21
C SER A 166 -8.16 -0.20 7.65
N PHE A 167 -8.76 0.78 7.00
CA PHE A 167 -8.63 2.20 7.34
C PHE A 167 -9.94 2.73 7.88
N HIS A 168 -9.89 3.59 8.88
CA HIS A 168 -11.06 4.30 9.37
C HIS A 168 -11.35 5.55 8.52
N ALA A 169 -12.55 6.13 8.68
CA ALA A 169 -13.07 7.17 7.78
C ALA A 169 -12.16 8.42 7.69
N GLU A 170 -11.50 8.80 8.78
CA GLU A 170 -10.60 9.95 8.79
C GLU A 170 -9.35 9.70 7.93
N GLN A 171 -8.73 8.52 8.03
CA GLN A 171 -7.59 8.11 7.21
C GLN A 171 -7.96 8.07 5.72
N ILE A 172 -9.12 7.51 5.38
CA ILE A 172 -9.64 7.49 4.01
C ILE A 172 -9.80 8.92 3.47
N ASN A 173 -10.35 9.84 4.27
CA ASN A 173 -10.53 11.23 3.87
C ASN A 173 -9.19 11.95 3.68
N GLN A 174 -8.21 11.71 4.54
CA GLN A 174 -6.86 12.30 4.43
C GLN A 174 -6.15 11.83 3.15
N MET A 175 -6.15 10.52 2.86
CA MET A 175 -5.57 9.99 1.63
C MET A 175 -6.26 10.54 0.37
N ASN A 176 -7.59 10.56 0.33
CA ASN A 176 -8.33 11.15 -0.78
C ASN A 176 -8.02 12.64 -0.94
N TYR A 177 -7.87 13.39 0.15
CA TYR A 177 -7.46 14.79 0.10
C TYR A 177 -6.06 14.95 -0.50
N ALA A 178 -5.07 14.16 -0.06
CA ALA A 178 -3.71 14.18 -0.60
C ALA A 178 -3.68 13.91 -2.10
N ILE A 179 -4.44 12.91 -2.57
CA ILE A 179 -4.58 12.58 -4.00
C ILE A 179 -5.20 13.75 -4.79
N HIS A 180 -6.18 14.46 -4.20
CA HIS A 180 -6.81 15.60 -4.87
C HIS A 180 -5.90 16.84 -5.00
N GLN A 181 -4.88 16.94 -4.15
CA GLN A 181 -3.88 18.03 -4.22
C GLN A 181 -2.71 17.73 -5.16
N HIS A 182 -2.56 16.47 -5.59
CA HIS A 182 -1.48 15.99 -6.46
C HIS A 182 -1.88 16.09 -7.94
#